data_03e287adcaee30ab7d81f9a5f32776ae
#
_entry.id   03e287adcaee30ab7d81f9a5f32776ae
#
_cell.length_a   1.000
_cell.length_b   1.000
_cell.length_c   1.000
_cell.angle_alpha   90.00
_cell.angle_beta   90.00
_cell.angle_gamma   90.00
#
_symmetry.space_group_name_H-M   'P 1'
#
loop_
_entity.id
_entity.type
_entity.pdbx_description
1 polymer ?
#
loop_
_entity_poly.entity_id
_entity_poly.type
_entity_poly.pdbx_seq_one_letter_code
_entity_poly.pdbx_strand_id
1 'polypeptide(L)'
;VERSRGLGDVYKRQLLLSAIISDTLMFRSPTCTPLDKSVAEALAVIAEVDIETYAKNMFQAGSNFSGKTTEEIFYQDFKIFHTDDCDFGVAQISAMSREELDKVAEQIRPFMVQVLAEKKIDMVYVMLTDILEESSKIIFDGENAGKILGAAFRKEERSEGILLEGIVSRKKQFIPTLMNEMAERQ
;
A
#
# COMPACT_ATOMS: atom_id res chain seq x y z
N VAL A 1 32.79 -2.87 -25.83
CA VAL A 1 32.74 -1.93 -24.68
C VAL A 1 31.56 -0.97 -24.79
N GLU A 2 31.26 -0.43 -25.97
CA GLU A 2 30.10 0.49 -26.17
C GLU A 2 28.74 -0.21 -25.98
N ARG A 3 28.56 -1.44 -26.46
CA ARG A 3 27.32 -2.21 -26.26
C ARG A 3 27.04 -2.52 -24.76
N SER A 4 28.09 -2.73 -23.97
CA SER A 4 27.95 -2.99 -22.53
C SER A 4 27.57 -1.74 -21.74
N ARG A 5 28.04 -0.55 -22.15
CA ARG A 5 27.65 0.73 -21.52
C ARG A 5 26.19 1.07 -21.83
N GLY A 6 25.72 0.85 -23.05
CA GLY A 6 24.33 1.10 -23.44
C GLY A 6 23.32 0.24 -22.68
N LEU A 7 23.58 -1.06 -22.50
CA LEU A 7 22.73 -1.97 -21.71
C LEU A 7 22.65 -1.58 -20.24
N GLY A 8 23.80 -1.21 -19.62
CA GLY A 8 23.82 -0.76 -18.23
C GLY A 8 23.01 0.53 -18.00
N ASP A 9 22.99 1.40 -18.99
CA ASP A 9 22.21 2.65 -18.94
C ASP A 9 20.70 2.40 -19.12
N VAL A 10 20.30 1.50 -20.00
CA VAL A 10 18.88 1.09 -20.16
C VAL A 10 18.36 0.47 -18.88
N TYR A 11 19.10 -0.45 -18.26
CA TYR A 11 18.74 -1.07 -16.98
C TYR A 11 18.54 -0.06 -15.84
N LYS A 12 19.44 0.92 -15.71
CA LYS A 12 19.32 1.98 -14.70
C LYS A 12 18.06 2.80 -14.91
N ARG A 13 17.70 3.09 -16.15
CA ARG A 13 16.50 3.86 -16.48
C ARG A 13 15.24 3.07 -16.23
N GLN A 14 15.23 1.77 -16.52
CA GLN A 14 14.13 0.89 -16.14
C GLN A 14 13.93 0.84 -14.63
N LEU A 15 15.01 0.75 -13.83
CA LEU A 15 14.91 0.76 -12.37
C LEU A 15 14.37 2.09 -11.84
N LEU A 16 14.81 3.22 -12.37
CA LEU A 16 14.28 4.54 -12.00
C LEU A 16 12.81 4.69 -12.40
N LEU A 17 12.44 4.24 -13.60
CA LEU A 17 11.03 4.20 -14.03
C LEU A 17 10.19 3.34 -13.11
N SER A 18 10.67 2.13 -12.74
CA SER A 18 9.99 1.25 -11.80
C SER A 18 9.77 1.90 -10.44
N ALA A 19 10.77 2.63 -9.94
CA ALA A 19 10.65 3.34 -8.68
C ALA A 19 9.56 4.41 -8.72
N ILE A 20 9.50 5.23 -9.79
CA ILE A 20 8.46 6.24 -9.96
C ILE A 20 7.07 5.58 -10.08
N ILE A 21 6.93 4.55 -10.91
CA ILE A 21 5.67 3.82 -11.09
C ILE A 21 5.18 3.24 -9.75
N SER A 22 6.09 2.64 -8.98
CA SER A 22 5.77 2.05 -7.68
C SER A 22 5.36 3.10 -6.65
N ASP A 23 6.13 4.18 -6.49
CA ASP A 23 5.87 5.23 -5.50
C ASP A 23 4.60 6.03 -5.78
N THR A 24 4.29 6.18 -7.06
CA THR A 24 3.10 6.93 -7.52
C THR A 24 1.89 6.05 -7.80
N LEU A 25 1.96 4.74 -7.59
CA LEU A 25 0.94 3.77 -7.99
C LEU A 25 0.47 4.00 -9.44
N MET A 26 1.42 4.02 -10.37
CA MET A 26 1.14 4.32 -11.79
C MET A 26 0.39 5.65 -11.95
N PHE A 27 0.90 6.71 -11.30
CA PHE A 27 0.39 8.10 -11.30
C PHE A 27 -1.00 8.29 -10.66
N ARG A 28 -1.52 7.31 -9.93
CA ARG A 28 -2.83 7.35 -9.25
C ARG A 28 -2.76 7.83 -7.81
N SER A 29 -1.59 7.74 -7.19
CA SER A 29 -1.39 8.20 -5.81
C SER A 29 -1.35 9.73 -5.72
N PRO A 30 -1.88 10.32 -4.64
CA PRO A 30 -1.71 11.75 -4.36
C PRO A 30 -0.25 12.15 -4.08
N THR A 31 0.68 11.20 -4.04
CA THR A 31 2.13 11.47 -4.02
C THR A 31 2.66 11.90 -5.37
N CYS A 32 1.97 11.55 -6.46
CA CYS A 32 2.38 11.85 -7.84
C CYS A 32 2.39 13.36 -8.11
N THR A 33 3.49 13.83 -8.70
CA THR A 33 3.65 15.20 -9.14
C THR A 33 3.72 15.28 -10.67
N PRO A 34 3.52 16.48 -11.29
CA PRO A 34 3.75 16.65 -12.73
C PRO A 34 5.18 16.30 -13.16
N LEU A 35 6.16 16.49 -12.27
CA LEU A 35 7.56 16.13 -12.52
C LEU A 35 7.73 14.61 -12.64
N ASP A 36 7.08 13.84 -11.77
CA ASP A 36 7.15 12.37 -11.83
C ASP A 36 6.64 11.85 -13.16
N LYS A 37 5.54 12.39 -13.67
CA LYS A 37 5.00 12.01 -14.98
C LYS A 37 5.97 12.32 -16.11
N SER A 38 6.49 13.55 -16.17
CA SER A 38 7.40 13.96 -17.24
C SER A 38 8.72 13.19 -17.22
N VAL A 39 9.26 12.90 -16.03
CA VAL A 39 10.48 12.08 -15.88
C VAL A 39 10.20 10.62 -16.28
N ALA A 40 9.07 10.06 -15.88
CA ALA A 40 8.71 8.70 -16.26
C ALA A 40 8.57 8.55 -17.78
N GLU A 41 7.92 9.50 -18.46
CA GLU A 41 7.79 9.52 -19.92
C GLU A 41 9.17 9.55 -20.60
N ALA A 42 10.07 10.42 -20.14
CA ALA A 42 11.43 10.49 -20.67
C ALA A 42 12.24 9.20 -20.45
N LEU A 43 12.10 8.59 -19.26
CA LEU A 43 12.75 7.32 -18.94
C LEU A 43 12.21 6.17 -19.79
N ALA A 44 10.89 6.12 -20.02
CA ALA A 44 10.25 5.10 -20.84
C ALA A 44 10.74 5.12 -22.30
N VAL A 45 10.90 6.30 -22.87
CA VAL A 45 11.48 6.47 -24.23
C VAL A 45 12.88 5.89 -24.29
N ILE A 46 13.75 6.20 -23.30
CA ILE A 46 15.14 5.70 -23.28
C ILE A 46 15.19 4.19 -23.02
N ALA A 47 14.26 3.69 -22.19
CA ALA A 47 14.17 2.27 -21.86
C ALA A 47 13.44 1.45 -22.93
N GLU A 48 12.89 2.09 -23.96
CA GLU A 48 12.12 1.49 -25.06
C GLU A 48 10.95 0.65 -24.54
N VAL A 49 10.21 1.15 -23.52
CA VAL A 49 9.06 0.47 -22.92
C VAL A 49 7.81 1.33 -23.01
N ASP A 50 6.65 0.67 -23.16
CA ASP A 50 5.36 1.29 -22.94
C ASP A 50 5.04 1.29 -21.44
N ILE A 51 4.73 2.48 -20.89
CA ILE A 51 4.57 2.66 -19.43
C ILE A 51 3.43 1.80 -18.89
N GLU A 52 2.29 1.75 -19.58
CA GLU A 52 1.11 1.01 -19.07
C GLU A 52 1.38 -0.49 -19.04
N THR A 53 1.92 -1.02 -20.13
CA THR A 53 2.29 -2.45 -20.19
C THR A 53 3.36 -2.80 -19.17
N TYR A 54 4.37 -1.94 -19.04
CA TYR A 54 5.46 -2.14 -18.09
C TYR A 54 4.97 -2.12 -16.65
N ALA A 55 4.16 -1.12 -16.28
CA ALA A 55 3.56 -0.98 -14.96
C ALA A 55 2.67 -2.18 -14.61
N LYS A 56 1.82 -2.61 -15.56
CA LYS A 56 0.97 -3.78 -15.37
C LYS A 56 1.79 -5.03 -15.07
N ASN A 57 2.82 -5.30 -15.86
CA ASN A 57 3.69 -6.46 -15.65
C ASN A 57 4.44 -6.36 -14.31
N MET A 58 4.92 -5.18 -13.95
CA MET A 58 5.62 -4.91 -12.69
C MET A 58 4.70 -5.16 -11.48
N PHE A 59 3.48 -4.61 -11.48
CA PHE A 59 2.54 -4.81 -10.39
C PHE A 59 2.03 -6.26 -10.32
N GLN A 60 1.78 -6.92 -11.45
CA GLN A 60 1.45 -8.35 -11.46
C GLN A 60 2.57 -9.20 -10.87
N ALA A 61 3.82 -8.89 -11.17
CA ALA A 61 4.96 -9.60 -10.59
C ALA A 61 5.09 -9.31 -9.08
N GLY A 62 4.84 -8.07 -8.68
CA GLY A 62 4.91 -7.63 -7.26
C GLY A 62 3.76 -8.15 -6.41
N SER A 63 2.56 -8.28 -6.98
CA SER A 63 1.36 -8.83 -6.33
C SER A 63 1.28 -10.36 -6.38
N ASN A 64 2.29 -11.01 -6.92
CA ASN A 64 2.35 -12.47 -6.83
C ASN A 64 2.68 -12.89 -5.40
N PHE A 65 1.65 -13.22 -4.63
CA PHE A 65 1.76 -13.71 -3.25
C PHE A 65 2.03 -15.21 -3.19
N SER A 66 2.07 -15.90 -4.34
CA SER A 66 2.34 -17.34 -4.43
C SER A 66 3.73 -17.66 -3.88
N GLY A 67 3.79 -18.57 -2.93
CA GLY A 67 5.05 -19.01 -2.31
C GLY A 67 5.58 -18.10 -1.20
N LYS A 68 4.90 -16.98 -0.90
CA LYS A 68 5.22 -16.14 0.26
C LYS A 68 4.42 -16.59 1.48
N THR A 69 5.04 -16.54 2.64
CA THR A 69 4.35 -16.74 3.92
C THR A 69 3.46 -15.55 4.26
N THR A 70 2.48 -15.75 5.12
CA THR A 70 1.62 -14.66 5.64
C THR A 70 2.46 -13.57 6.29
N GLU A 71 3.49 -13.94 7.02
CA GLU A 71 4.43 -13.03 7.67
C GLU A 71 5.20 -12.17 6.65
N GLU A 72 5.74 -12.78 5.60
CA GLU A 72 6.45 -12.05 4.53
C GLU A 72 5.54 -11.06 3.81
N ILE A 73 4.28 -11.43 3.55
CA ILE A 73 3.29 -10.54 2.93
C ILE A 73 2.97 -9.36 3.86
N PHE A 74 2.71 -9.65 5.13
CA PHE A 74 2.32 -8.64 6.11
C PHE A 74 3.42 -7.62 6.36
N TYR A 75 4.65 -8.07 6.59
CA TYR A 75 5.79 -7.20 6.91
C TYR A 75 6.46 -6.55 5.69
N GLN A 76 5.99 -6.81 4.49
CA GLN A 76 6.55 -6.20 3.27
C GLN A 76 6.51 -4.67 3.33
N ASP A 77 5.41 -4.10 3.84
CA ASP A 77 5.29 -2.66 4.10
C ASP A 77 4.44 -2.40 5.36
N PHE A 78 4.99 -2.79 6.51
CA PHE A 78 4.40 -2.57 7.83
C PHE A 78 5.14 -1.47 8.58
N LYS A 79 4.41 -0.59 9.26
CA LYS A 79 4.96 0.48 10.11
C LYS A 79 4.14 0.63 11.37
N ILE A 80 4.83 0.93 12.48
CA ILE A 80 4.21 1.27 13.76
C ILE A 80 4.20 2.79 13.90
N PHE A 81 3.13 3.31 14.45
CA PHE A 81 2.89 4.70 14.75
C PHE A 81 2.55 4.84 16.23
N HIS A 82 3.04 5.90 16.84
CA HIS A 82 2.87 6.19 18.25
C HIS A 82 2.06 7.48 18.41
N THR A 83 1.09 7.44 19.31
CA THR A 83 0.38 8.62 19.80
C THR A 83 0.58 8.71 21.31
N ASP A 84 0.08 9.76 21.95
CA ASP A 84 0.21 9.91 23.40
C ASP A 84 -0.55 8.82 24.17
N ASP A 85 -1.63 8.26 23.58
CA ASP A 85 -2.53 7.32 24.25
C ASP A 85 -2.41 5.87 23.77
N CYS A 86 -1.91 5.64 22.55
CA CYS A 86 -1.86 4.29 22.00
C CYS A 86 -0.81 4.12 20.90
N ASP A 87 -0.39 2.88 20.74
CA ASP A 87 0.47 2.45 19.65
C ASP A 87 -0.35 1.65 18.63
N PHE A 88 -0.17 1.93 17.35
CA PHE A 88 -0.86 1.17 16.32
C PHE A 88 0.03 0.84 15.12
N GLY A 89 -0.23 -0.31 14.51
CA GLY A 89 0.46 -0.76 13.32
C GLY A 89 -0.37 -0.60 12.05
N VAL A 90 0.27 -0.26 10.94
CA VAL A 90 -0.39 -0.23 9.63
C VAL A 90 0.47 -0.94 8.59
N ALA A 91 -0.07 -2.03 8.04
CA ALA A 91 0.46 -2.67 6.84
C ALA A 91 -0.24 -2.14 5.59
N GLN A 92 0.45 -2.09 4.46
CA GLN A 92 -0.15 -1.82 3.16
C GLN A 92 0.25 -2.90 2.17
N ILE A 93 -0.76 -3.49 1.52
CA ILE A 93 -0.62 -4.54 0.51
C ILE A 93 -1.38 -4.06 -0.71
N SER A 94 -0.67 -3.94 -1.83
CA SER A 94 -1.24 -3.44 -3.08
C SER A 94 -1.25 -4.53 -4.13
N ALA A 95 -2.36 -4.66 -4.84
CA ALA A 95 -2.51 -5.56 -5.99
C ALA A 95 -3.40 -4.92 -7.06
N MET A 96 -3.44 -5.56 -8.23
CA MET A 96 -4.29 -5.15 -9.34
C MET A 96 -5.59 -5.97 -9.41
N SER A 97 -5.86 -6.77 -8.41
CA SER A 97 -7.03 -7.66 -8.35
C SER A 97 -7.60 -7.68 -6.93
N ARG A 98 -8.86 -7.30 -6.81
CA ARG A 98 -9.61 -7.41 -5.56
C ARG A 98 -9.70 -8.85 -5.06
N GLU A 99 -9.86 -9.80 -5.98
CA GLU A 99 -9.95 -11.22 -5.63
C GLU A 99 -8.65 -11.72 -4.96
N GLU A 100 -7.48 -11.28 -5.46
CA GLU A 100 -6.18 -11.59 -4.82
C GLU A 100 -6.08 -10.96 -3.44
N LEU A 101 -6.51 -9.71 -3.28
CA LEU A 101 -6.53 -9.02 -1.99
C LEU A 101 -7.49 -9.67 -0.99
N ASP A 102 -8.64 -10.15 -1.41
CA ASP A 102 -9.59 -10.85 -0.54
C ASP A 102 -9.01 -12.19 -0.04
N LYS A 103 -8.30 -12.95 -0.89
CA LYS A 103 -7.58 -14.17 -0.49
C LYS A 103 -6.47 -13.85 0.54
N VAL A 104 -5.73 -12.78 0.31
CA VAL A 104 -4.70 -12.30 1.25
C VAL A 104 -5.33 -11.86 2.58
N ALA A 105 -6.49 -11.20 2.55
CA ALA A 105 -7.22 -10.81 3.75
C ALA A 105 -7.56 -12.00 4.65
N GLU A 106 -8.04 -13.10 4.07
CA GLU A 106 -8.37 -14.33 4.81
C GLU A 106 -7.15 -14.92 5.53
N GLN A 107 -5.98 -14.88 4.90
CA GLN A 107 -4.74 -15.37 5.49
C GLN A 107 -4.19 -14.45 6.58
N ILE A 108 -4.33 -13.14 6.41
CA ILE A 108 -3.76 -12.12 7.29
C ILE A 108 -4.57 -11.94 8.57
N ARG A 109 -5.90 -12.06 8.54
CA ARG A 109 -6.76 -11.85 9.72
C ARG A 109 -6.32 -12.63 10.96
N PRO A 110 -6.09 -13.94 10.92
CA PRO A 110 -5.62 -14.66 12.10
C PRO A 110 -4.20 -14.25 12.53
N PHE A 111 -3.38 -13.77 11.61
CA PHE A 111 -2.03 -13.30 11.91
C PHE A 111 -2.02 -11.93 12.63
N MET A 112 -3.02 -11.08 12.42
CA MET A 112 -3.12 -9.78 13.08
C MET A 112 -3.17 -9.89 14.60
N VAL A 113 -3.86 -10.89 15.13
CA VAL A 113 -3.90 -11.18 16.58
C VAL A 113 -2.50 -11.44 17.13
N GLN A 114 -1.69 -12.20 16.40
CA GLN A 114 -0.31 -12.48 16.77
C GLN A 114 0.54 -11.21 16.75
N VAL A 115 0.38 -10.38 15.72
CA VAL A 115 1.11 -9.09 15.59
C VAL A 115 0.81 -8.16 16.76
N LEU A 116 -0.44 -8.02 17.18
CA LEU A 116 -0.82 -7.22 18.36
C LEU A 116 -0.04 -7.65 19.60
N ALA A 117 0.00 -8.96 19.87
CA ALA A 117 0.70 -9.51 21.02
C ALA A 117 2.22 -9.36 20.94
N GLU A 118 2.81 -9.68 19.79
CA GLU A 118 4.27 -9.63 19.59
C GLU A 118 4.83 -8.22 19.58
N LYS A 119 4.14 -7.28 18.91
CA LYS A 119 4.57 -5.89 18.81
C LYS A 119 4.15 -5.05 20.01
N LYS A 120 3.24 -5.58 20.86
CA LYS A 120 2.67 -4.86 22.01
C LYS A 120 2.04 -3.54 21.60
N ILE A 121 1.27 -3.57 20.53
CA ILE A 121 0.49 -2.44 20.01
C ILE A 121 -0.99 -2.66 20.29
N ASP A 122 -1.74 -1.57 20.43
CA ASP A 122 -3.15 -1.61 20.80
C ASP A 122 -4.07 -1.94 19.63
N MET A 123 -3.66 -1.51 18.43
CA MET A 123 -4.44 -1.69 17.20
C MET A 123 -3.56 -2.01 16.01
N VAL A 124 -4.12 -2.75 15.06
CA VAL A 124 -3.48 -3.03 13.79
C VAL A 124 -4.48 -2.85 12.64
N TYR A 125 -4.03 -2.21 11.59
CA TYR A 125 -4.78 -1.98 10.36
C TYR A 125 -4.01 -2.55 9.18
N VAL A 126 -4.73 -3.13 8.23
CA VAL A 126 -4.14 -3.57 6.96
C VAL A 126 -4.91 -2.93 5.81
N MET A 127 -4.23 -2.11 5.04
CA MET A 127 -4.74 -1.49 3.82
C MET A 127 -4.55 -2.46 2.66
N LEU A 128 -5.62 -3.04 2.18
CA LEU A 128 -5.66 -3.87 0.98
C LEU A 128 -6.02 -2.97 -0.20
N THR A 129 -5.00 -2.48 -0.89
CA THR A 129 -5.13 -1.43 -1.91
C THR A 129 -5.28 -2.03 -3.30
N ASP A 130 -6.45 -1.85 -3.90
CA ASP A 130 -6.69 -2.12 -5.32
C ASP A 130 -6.24 -0.91 -6.14
N ILE A 131 -5.17 -1.12 -6.93
CA ILE A 131 -4.54 -0.04 -7.70
C ILE A 131 -5.45 0.39 -8.86
N LEU A 132 -6.20 -0.53 -9.47
CA LEU A 132 -7.06 -0.24 -10.61
C LEU A 132 -8.32 0.51 -10.19
N GLU A 133 -8.94 0.08 -9.09
CA GLU A 133 -10.16 0.69 -8.54
C GLU A 133 -9.86 1.92 -7.66
N GLU A 134 -8.59 2.26 -7.47
CA GLU A 134 -8.14 3.39 -6.64
C GLU A 134 -8.79 3.40 -5.24
N SER A 135 -8.89 2.23 -4.63
CA SER A 135 -9.58 2.03 -3.35
C SER A 135 -8.80 1.11 -2.41
N SER A 136 -9.03 1.25 -1.11
CA SER A 136 -8.47 0.32 -0.13
C SER A 136 -9.57 -0.27 0.75
N LYS A 137 -9.59 -1.59 0.88
CA LYS A 137 -10.34 -2.26 1.94
C LYS A 137 -9.46 -2.34 3.18
N ILE A 138 -9.93 -1.76 4.26
CA ILE A 138 -9.20 -1.75 5.54
C ILE A 138 -9.74 -2.86 6.41
N ILE A 139 -8.93 -3.86 6.69
CA ILE A 139 -9.19 -4.82 7.76
C ILE A 139 -8.43 -4.39 9.01
N PHE A 140 -8.96 -4.70 10.17
CA PHE A 140 -8.43 -4.20 11.44
C PHE A 140 -8.64 -5.20 12.57
N ASP A 141 -7.84 -5.06 13.62
CA ASP A 141 -7.96 -5.77 14.89
C ASP A 141 -7.42 -4.90 16.04
N GLY A 142 -7.85 -5.20 17.25
CA GLY A 142 -7.52 -4.45 18.45
C GLY A 142 -8.70 -3.65 19.02
N GLU A 143 -8.58 -3.28 20.29
CA GLU A 143 -9.64 -2.57 21.01
C GLU A 143 -9.92 -1.19 20.38
N ASN A 144 -11.17 -0.90 20.08
CA ASN A 144 -11.64 0.32 19.43
C ASN A 144 -11.16 0.58 17.99
N ALA A 145 -10.35 -0.32 17.38
CA ALA A 145 -9.82 -0.12 16.04
C ALA A 145 -10.93 0.18 15.00
N GLY A 146 -12.00 -0.61 15.01
CA GLY A 146 -13.14 -0.42 14.09
C GLY A 146 -13.91 0.88 14.33
N LYS A 147 -14.12 1.25 15.61
CA LYS A 147 -14.81 2.50 15.97
C LYS A 147 -14.03 3.74 15.55
N ILE A 148 -12.71 3.72 15.75
CA ILE A 148 -11.84 4.83 15.34
C ILE A 148 -11.81 4.93 13.82
N LEU A 149 -11.64 3.80 13.13
CA LEU A 149 -11.64 3.77 11.67
C LEU A 149 -12.97 4.25 11.08
N GLY A 150 -14.09 3.77 11.64
CA GLY A 150 -15.43 4.16 11.20
C GLY A 150 -15.69 5.65 11.36
N ALA A 151 -15.31 6.24 12.49
CA ALA A 151 -15.46 7.66 12.75
C ALA A 151 -14.54 8.50 11.86
N ALA A 152 -13.24 8.15 11.76
CA ALA A 152 -12.25 8.85 10.95
C ALA A 152 -12.69 8.99 9.48
N PHE A 153 -13.30 7.96 8.93
CA PHE A 153 -13.73 7.94 7.53
C PHE A 153 -15.24 8.07 7.33
N ARG A 154 -16.00 8.31 8.37
CA ARG A 154 -17.48 8.45 8.36
C ARG A 154 -18.16 7.25 7.71
N LYS A 155 -17.72 6.06 8.08
CA LYS A 155 -18.24 4.78 7.60
C LYS A 155 -18.75 3.94 8.77
N GLU A 156 -19.71 3.08 8.50
CA GLU A 156 -20.15 2.10 9.49
C GLU A 156 -19.06 1.05 9.73
N GLU A 157 -18.88 0.69 11.00
CA GLU A 157 -17.99 -0.41 11.38
C GLU A 157 -18.54 -1.74 10.84
N ARG A 158 -17.68 -2.50 10.17
CA ARG A 158 -18.00 -3.83 9.65
C ARG A 158 -16.86 -4.78 9.94
N SER A 159 -17.18 -5.95 10.45
CA SER A 159 -16.21 -6.98 10.82
C SER A 159 -15.38 -7.47 9.64
N GLU A 160 -15.95 -7.50 8.44
CA GLU A 160 -15.26 -7.87 7.21
C GLU A 160 -14.29 -6.78 6.70
N GLY A 161 -14.30 -5.60 7.33
CA GLY A 161 -13.48 -4.44 6.95
C GLY A 161 -14.29 -3.33 6.31
N ILE A 162 -13.67 -2.18 6.15
CA ILE A 162 -14.27 -0.96 5.59
C ILE A 162 -13.62 -0.63 4.26
N LEU A 163 -14.45 -0.47 3.22
CA LEU A 163 -13.99 -0.02 1.90
C LEU A 163 -13.89 1.51 1.88
N LEU A 164 -12.71 2.01 1.53
CA LEU A 164 -12.40 3.43 1.39
C LEU A 164 -12.06 3.73 -0.07
N GLU A 165 -12.99 4.32 -0.79
CA GLU A 165 -12.82 4.76 -2.17
C GLU A 165 -11.90 5.99 -2.21
N GLY A 166 -11.00 6.06 -3.18
CA GLY A 166 -10.04 7.15 -3.35
C GLY A 166 -8.91 7.21 -2.31
N ILE A 167 -8.86 6.25 -1.37
CA ILE A 167 -7.80 6.15 -0.36
C ILE A 167 -6.80 5.09 -0.80
N VAL A 168 -5.67 5.53 -1.31
CA VAL A 168 -4.59 4.65 -1.82
C VAL A 168 -3.23 4.95 -1.18
N SER A 169 -3.12 6.05 -0.44
CA SER A 169 -1.87 6.46 0.20
C SER A 169 -1.96 6.38 1.72
N ARG A 170 -1.23 5.43 2.31
CA ARG A 170 -1.08 5.33 3.76
C ARG A 170 -0.59 6.64 4.36
N LYS A 171 0.51 7.20 3.82
CA LYS A 171 1.18 8.38 4.37
C LYS A 171 0.39 9.67 4.23
N LYS A 172 -0.26 9.91 3.08
CA LYS A 172 -0.90 11.21 2.80
C LYS A 172 -2.39 11.26 3.12
N GLN A 173 -3.06 10.10 3.13
CA GLN A 173 -4.51 10.02 3.28
C GLN A 173 -4.91 9.25 4.54
N PHE A 174 -4.44 8.02 4.69
CA PHE A 174 -4.93 7.13 5.75
C PHE A 174 -4.45 7.58 7.14
N ILE A 175 -3.14 7.66 7.35
CA ILE A 175 -2.54 7.99 8.66
C ILE A 175 -2.96 9.35 9.17
N PRO A 176 -2.91 10.46 8.39
CA PRO A 176 -3.32 11.77 8.90
C PRO A 176 -4.79 11.80 9.35
N THR A 177 -5.69 11.17 8.57
CA THR A 177 -7.11 11.11 8.91
C THR A 177 -7.36 10.30 10.18
N LEU A 178 -6.68 9.16 10.34
CA LEU A 178 -6.81 8.31 11.51
C LEU A 178 -6.27 9.00 12.77
N MET A 179 -5.10 9.63 12.69
CA MET A 179 -4.49 10.34 13.83
C MET A 179 -5.29 11.58 14.26
N ASN A 180 -5.89 12.30 13.32
CA ASN A 180 -6.78 13.41 13.64
C ASN A 180 -7.99 12.94 14.45
N GLU A 181 -8.63 11.85 14.05
CA GLU A 181 -9.75 11.27 14.81
C GLU A 181 -9.33 10.83 16.21
N MET A 182 -8.14 10.23 16.35
CA MET A 182 -7.61 9.82 17.66
C MET A 182 -7.39 11.03 18.57
N ALA A 183 -6.86 12.14 18.04
CA ALA A 183 -6.63 13.37 18.78
C ALA A 183 -7.93 14.07 19.20
N GLU A 184 -9.01 13.98 18.40
CA GLU A 184 -10.32 14.59 18.74
C GLU A 184 -11.07 13.84 19.84
N ARG A 185 -10.65 12.63 20.19
CA ARG A 185 -11.26 11.80 21.24
C ARG A 185 -10.63 12.01 22.62
N GLN A 186 -9.58 12.79 22.69
CA GLN A 186 -8.94 13.22 23.95
C GLN A 186 -9.72 14.37 24.60
#